data_90d2a24f6dcfbd73ae58c89a736fa3fc
#
_entry.id   90d2a24f6dcfbd73ae58c89a736fa3fc
#
_cell.length_a   1.000
_cell.length_b   1.000
_cell.length_c   1.000
_cell.angle_alpha   90.00
_cell.angle_beta   90.00
_cell.angle_gamma   90.00
#
_symmetry.space_group_name_H-M   'P 1'
#
loop_
_entity.id
_entity.type
_entity.pdbx_description
1 polymer ?
#
loop_
_entity_poly.entity_id
_entity_poly.type
_entity_poly.pdbx_seq_one_letter_code
_entity_poly.pdbx_strand_id
1 'polypeptide(L)'
;SIICALCGVGCAGFSKQPIFTEIIGEEAEPVKIVKTARMENNAVQMFFSGTAEFLSAEIFIPETGETQTCSVEPMDIPNDFTDSEGKSGKVDTYTAFALTPTAPIGIGAPFVLRGSVSDTKHSVLDFALPFEGANTRPAKLRITEIRPLYSSKPKSEFIEFIVMESGNLSGITITNVGDKQNPHYQFPAAEVSAGETIVYHWRSVEEGIRDELTAKTISGGTQSCPAARDFWGPYTSIPKRNANVILIKAGVNGDIQDAILYCTEKEFAKRGAAHAWNDE
;
A
#
# COMPACT_ATOMS: atom_id res chain seq x y z
N SER A 1 6.16 4.49 -34.19
CA SER A 1 7.27 5.02 -33.34
C SER A 1 7.00 4.62 -31.90
N ILE A 2 7.78 3.68 -31.40
CA ILE A 2 7.70 3.16 -30.03
C ILE A 2 8.32 4.22 -29.11
N ILE A 3 7.55 4.76 -28.19
CA ILE A 3 8.08 5.54 -27.07
C ILE A 3 8.01 4.67 -25.82
N CYS A 4 9.13 4.00 -25.51
CA CYS A 4 9.36 3.42 -24.17
C CYS A 4 9.66 4.55 -23.18
N ALA A 5 8.72 4.89 -22.32
CA ALA A 5 9.00 5.67 -21.13
C ALA A 5 9.44 4.73 -20.01
N LEU A 6 10.74 4.57 -19.83
CA LEU A 6 11.34 4.00 -18.64
C LEU A 6 11.17 4.99 -17.49
N CYS A 7 10.18 4.80 -16.63
CA CYS A 7 10.11 5.49 -15.35
C CYS A 7 11.02 4.80 -14.35
N GLY A 8 12.00 5.55 -13.87
CA GLY A 8 12.96 5.10 -12.86
C GLY A 8 12.28 4.68 -11.56
N VAL A 9 12.79 3.60 -10.99
CA VAL A 9 12.37 3.05 -9.70
C VAL A 9 12.85 3.99 -8.59
N GLY A 10 11.95 4.84 -8.14
CA GLY A 10 12.08 5.55 -6.87
C GLY A 10 11.17 4.87 -5.86
N CYS A 11 11.72 4.39 -4.75
CA CYS A 11 10.95 3.90 -3.61
C CYS A 11 10.17 5.05 -2.97
N ALA A 12 8.97 5.31 -3.45
CA ALA A 12 7.98 6.14 -2.77
C ALA A 12 6.63 5.86 -3.40
N GLY A 13 5.73 5.30 -2.63
CA GLY A 13 4.30 5.22 -2.88
C GLY A 13 3.92 4.87 -4.32
N PHE A 14 3.59 3.62 -4.57
CA PHE A 14 3.05 3.20 -5.86
C PHE A 14 1.88 4.10 -6.24
N SER A 15 2.10 4.98 -7.21
CA SER A 15 1.00 5.63 -7.90
C SER A 15 0.12 4.55 -8.50
N LYS A 16 -1.15 4.50 -8.11
CA LYS A 16 -2.15 3.53 -8.56
C LYS A 16 -2.58 3.74 -10.02
N GLN A 17 -1.74 4.31 -10.86
CA GLN A 17 -2.09 4.50 -12.27
C GLN A 17 -1.52 3.38 -13.11
N PRO A 18 -2.37 2.66 -13.86
CA PRO A 18 -1.93 1.67 -14.83
C PRO A 18 -1.08 2.33 -15.92
N ILE A 19 -0.01 1.64 -16.32
CA ILE A 19 0.79 2.05 -17.47
C ILE A 19 0.10 1.47 -18.71
N PHE A 20 -0.47 2.33 -19.52
CA PHE A 20 -1.10 1.93 -20.78
C PHE A 20 -0.15 2.10 -21.95
N THR A 21 -0.12 1.13 -22.81
CA THR A 21 0.51 1.26 -24.10
C THR A 21 -0.37 0.64 -25.18
N GLU A 22 -0.87 1.52 -26.00
CA GLU A 22 -1.43 1.31 -27.32
C GLU A 22 -2.86 0.79 -27.43
N ILE A 23 -3.69 1.64 -28.03
CA ILE A 23 -5.05 1.35 -28.50
C ILE A 23 -4.97 1.32 -30.02
N ILE A 24 -5.29 0.17 -30.62
CA ILE A 24 -5.35 0.02 -32.09
C ILE A 24 -6.81 -0.16 -32.48
N GLY A 25 -7.41 0.85 -33.13
CA GLY A 25 -8.78 0.80 -33.63
C GLY A 25 -9.34 2.19 -33.96
N GLU A 26 -10.08 2.30 -35.06
CA GLU A 26 -10.72 3.54 -35.48
C GLU A 26 -12.07 3.78 -34.76
N GLU A 27 -12.25 5.00 -34.23
CA GLU A 27 -13.51 5.65 -33.83
C GLU A 27 -14.41 4.97 -32.76
N ALA A 28 -13.91 4.09 -31.92
CA ALA A 28 -14.64 3.65 -30.73
C ALA A 28 -13.97 4.23 -29.49
N GLU A 29 -14.75 4.60 -28.49
CA GLU A 29 -14.16 4.73 -27.17
C GLU A 29 -13.62 3.37 -26.77
N PRO A 30 -12.29 3.21 -26.68
CA PRO A 30 -11.70 1.91 -26.41
C PRO A 30 -12.06 1.43 -25.02
N VAL A 31 -12.08 0.12 -24.83
CA VAL A 31 -12.21 -0.46 -23.49
C VAL A 31 -11.13 0.09 -22.58
N LYS A 32 -11.51 0.51 -21.38
CA LYS A 32 -10.60 1.07 -20.37
C LYS A 32 -10.76 0.31 -19.07
N ILE A 33 -9.64 0.12 -18.35
CA ILE A 33 -9.70 -0.32 -16.96
C ILE A 33 -10.14 0.88 -16.13
N VAL A 34 -11.32 0.76 -15.50
CA VAL A 34 -11.90 1.84 -14.70
C VAL A 34 -11.69 1.66 -13.21
N LYS A 35 -11.42 0.42 -12.78
CA LYS A 35 -11.11 0.11 -11.39
C LYS A 35 -10.40 -1.25 -11.28
N THR A 36 -9.53 -1.37 -10.32
CA THR A 36 -8.97 -2.66 -9.87
C THR A 36 -9.05 -2.75 -8.35
N ALA A 37 -9.27 -3.95 -7.84
CA ALA A 37 -9.22 -4.23 -6.41
C ALA A 37 -8.55 -5.59 -6.18
N ARG A 38 -7.59 -5.65 -5.26
CA ARG A 38 -6.99 -6.90 -4.84
C ARG A 38 -7.80 -7.49 -3.68
N MET A 39 -8.04 -8.79 -3.75
CA MET A 39 -8.72 -9.57 -2.73
C MET A 39 -7.74 -10.29 -1.80
N GLU A 40 -8.23 -10.79 -0.66
CA GLU A 40 -7.39 -11.48 0.34
C GLU A 40 -6.73 -12.77 -0.20
N ASN A 41 -7.36 -13.44 -1.16
CA ASN A 41 -6.82 -14.64 -1.83
C ASN A 41 -5.84 -14.32 -2.98
N ASN A 42 -5.37 -13.09 -3.10
CA ASN A 42 -4.59 -12.56 -4.22
C ASN A 42 -5.34 -12.49 -5.56
N ALA A 43 -6.62 -12.81 -5.62
CA ALA A 43 -7.41 -12.51 -6.81
C ALA A 43 -7.46 -10.99 -7.04
N VAL A 44 -7.47 -10.60 -8.30
CA VAL A 44 -7.60 -9.20 -8.71
C VAL A 44 -8.94 -9.04 -9.41
N GLN A 45 -9.79 -8.19 -8.86
CA GLN A 45 -11.00 -7.76 -9.54
C GLN A 45 -10.65 -6.63 -10.50
N MET A 46 -11.08 -6.76 -11.73
CA MET A 46 -10.89 -5.76 -12.77
C MET A 46 -12.24 -5.34 -13.35
N PHE A 47 -12.45 -4.05 -13.44
CA PHE A 47 -13.66 -3.45 -14.00
C PHE A 47 -13.28 -2.65 -15.25
N PHE A 48 -14.02 -2.88 -16.32
CA PHE A 48 -13.79 -2.27 -17.62
C PHE A 48 -14.99 -1.41 -18.04
N SER A 49 -14.73 -0.32 -18.77
CA SER A 49 -15.78 0.42 -19.45
C SER A 49 -16.24 -0.35 -20.69
N GLY A 50 -17.55 -0.57 -20.80
CA GLY A 50 -18.11 -1.32 -21.94
C GLY A 50 -17.92 -2.85 -21.83
N THR A 51 -18.15 -3.53 -22.93
CA THR A 51 -17.98 -4.98 -23.02
C THR A 51 -16.54 -5.33 -23.27
N ALA A 52 -15.95 -6.15 -22.40
CA ALA A 52 -14.59 -6.63 -22.50
C ALA A 52 -14.53 -8.17 -22.56
N GLU A 53 -13.64 -8.71 -23.35
CA GLU A 53 -13.34 -10.15 -23.45
C GLU A 53 -11.83 -10.34 -23.28
N PHE A 54 -11.42 -11.25 -22.39
CA PHE A 54 -10.01 -11.56 -22.19
C PHE A 54 -9.45 -12.41 -23.34
N LEU A 55 -8.34 -11.94 -23.92
CA LEU A 55 -7.54 -12.68 -24.89
C LEU A 55 -6.41 -13.45 -24.19
N SER A 56 -5.84 -12.84 -23.14
CA SER A 56 -4.80 -13.47 -22.32
C SER A 56 -4.78 -12.87 -20.92
N ALA A 57 -4.34 -13.66 -19.93
CA ALA A 57 -4.06 -13.19 -18.59
C ALA A 57 -3.00 -14.07 -17.92
N GLU A 58 -1.98 -13.46 -17.36
CA GLU A 58 -0.87 -14.12 -16.68
C GLU A 58 -0.35 -13.29 -15.51
N ILE A 59 0.33 -13.94 -14.58
CA ILE A 59 1.00 -13.31 -13.46
C ILE A 59 2.49 -13.53 -13.61
N PHE A 60 3.22 -12.44 -13.66
CA PHE A 60 4.68 -12.44 -13.68
C PHE A 60 5.22 -12.14 -12.29
N ILE A 61 6.16 -12.95 -11.79
CA ILE A 61 6.84 -12.80 -10.51
C ILE A 61 8.24 -12.23 -10.77
N PRO A 62 8.48 -10.93 -10.49
CA PRO A 62 9.75 -10.29 -10.83
C PRO A 62 10.97 -10.89 -10.13
N GLU A 63 10.81 -11.39 -8.91
CA GLU A 63 11.92 -11.95 -8.12
C GLU A 63 12.50 -13.23 -8.70
N THR A 64 11.65 -14.08 -9.28
CA THR A 64 12.06 -15.37 -9.86
C THR A 64 12.14 -15.34 -11.38
N GLY A 65 11.52 -14.34 -12.01
CA GLY A 65 11.32 -14.27 -13.46
C GLY A 65 10.26 -15.26 -13.98
N GLU A 66 9.55 -15.93 -13.09
CA GLU A 66 8.53 -16.92 -13.45
C GLU A 66 7.23 -16.26 -13.88
N THR A 67 6.54 -16.94 -14.79
CA THR A 67 5.18 -16.60 -15.20
C THR A 67 4.25 -17.76 -14.86
N GLN A 68 3.12 -17.43 -14.24
CA GLN A 68 2.04 -18.39 -14.00
C GLN A 68 0.74 -17.92 -14.66
N THR A 69 -0.11 -18.87 -15.00
CA THR A 69 -1.45 -18.57 -15.49
C THR A 69 -2.35 -18.09 -14.36
N CYS A 70 -3.41 -17.37 -14.69
CA CYS A 70 -4.50 -17.09 -13.77
C CYS A 70 -5.82 -17.54 -14.39
N SER A 71 -6.78 -17.95 -13.55
CA SER A 71 -8.15 -18.13 -13.99
C SER A 71 -8.79 -16.76 -14.17
N VAL A 72 -9.65 -16.64 -15.18
CA VAL A 72 -10.42 -15.43 -15.47
C VAL A 72 -11.89 -15.81 -15.39
N GLU A 73 -12.58 -15.25 -14.43
CA GLU A 73 -14.01 -15.54 -14.22
C GLU A 73 -14.80 -14.25 -14.28
N PRO A 74 -15.89 -14.19 -15.05
CA PRO A 74 -16.79 -13.03 -15.04
C PRO A 74 -17.41 -12.88 -13.65
N MET A 75 -17.67 -11.64 -13.25
CA MET A 75 -18.32 -11.34 -11.98
C MET A 75 -19.39 -10.26 -12.16
N ASP A 76 -20.36 -10.27 -11.24
CA ASP A 76 -21.39 -9.25 -11.21
C ASP A 76 -20.82 -7.89 -10.76
N ILE A 77 -21.35 -6.84 -11.35
CA ILE A 77 -21.04 -5.46 -10.94
C ILE A 77 -21.85 -5.13 -9.67
N PRO A 78 -21.22 -4.71 -8.57
CA PRO A 78 -21.94 -4.26 -7.38
C PRO A 78 -22.92 -3.10 -7.69
N ASN A 79 -24.09 -3.10 -7.08
CA ASN A 79 -25.10 -2.05 -7.30
C ASN A 79 -24.65 -0.65 -6.89
N ASP A 80 -23.70 -0.57 -5.95
CA ASP A 80 -23.08 0.66 -5.46
C ASP A 80 -21.73 0.95 -6.11
N PHE A 81 -21.47 0.32 -7.27
CA PHE A 81 -20.20 0.49 -7.97
C PHE A 81 -19.95 1.94 -8.36
N THR A 82 -18.76 2.39 -8.00
CA THR A 82 -18.16 3.66 -8.47
C THR A 82 -16.80 3.36 -9.07
N ASP A 83 -16.51 3.96 -10.21
CA ASP A 83 -15.18 3.87 -10.83
C ASP A 83 -14.11 4.63 -10.04
N SER A 84 -12.87 4.62 -10.54
CA SER A 84 -11.75 5.32 -9.91
C SER A 84 -11.88 6.85 -9.94
N GLU A 85 -12.77 7.40 -10.76
CA GLU A 85 -13.08 8.83 -10.84
C GLU A 85 -14.28 9.23 -9.97
N GLY A 86 -14.88 8.25 -9.26
CA GLY A 86 -16.07 8.46 -8.43
C GLY A 86 -17.38 8.55 -9.21
N LYS A 87 -17.37 8.16 -10.49
CA LYS A 87 -18.61 8.13 -11.30
C LYS A 87 -19.36 6.84 -11.03
N SER A 88 -20.62 6.95 -10.67
CA SER A 88 -21.56 5.83 -10.65
C SER A 88 -22.13 5.67 -12.05
N GLY A 89 -21.88 4.52 -12.67
CA GLY A 89 -22.45 4.17 -13.98
C GLY A 89 -23.62 3.21 -13.83
N LYS A 90 -24.45 3.10 -14.88
CA LYS A 90 -25.39 1.99 -14.97
C LYS A 90 -24.61 0.68 -15.08
N VAL A 91 -25.05 -0.35 -14.38
CA VAL A 91 -24.42 -1.68 -14.36
C VAL A 91 -24.14 -2.20 -15.77
N ASP A 92 -25.02 -1.95 -16.73
CA ASP A 92 -24.93 -2.38 -18.12
C ASP A 92 -23.80 -1.71 -18.94
N THR A 93 -23.09 -0.73 -18.37
CA THR A 93 -21.99 -0.02 -19.06
C THR A 93 -20.61 -0.53 -18.68
N TYR A 94 -20.53 -1.50 -17.80
CA TYR A 94 -19.27 -2.07 -17.33
C TYR A 94 -19.26 -3.59 -17.48
N THR A 95 -18.06 -4.14 -17.59
CA THR A 95 -17.80 -5.58 -17.47
C THR A 95 -16.79 -5.79 -16.35
N ALA A 96 -16.97 -6.84 -15.56
CA ALA A 96 -16.09 -7.14 -14.45
C ALA A 96 -15.61 -8.59 -14.47
N PHE A 97 -14.37 -8.80 -14.04
CA PHE A 97 -13.75 -10.11 -13.93
C PHE A 97 -12.95 -10.24 -12.64
N ALA A 98 -12.91 -11.47 -12.13
CA ALA A 98 -11.98 -11.90 -11.10
C ALA A 98 -10.86 -12.72 -11.73
N LEU A 99 -9.61 -12.28 -11.56
CA LEU A 99 -8.43 -12.97 -12.02
C LEU A 99 -7.71 -13.59 -10.82
N THR A 100 -7.68 -14.92 -10.75
CA THR A 100 -7.16 -15.66 -9.61
C THR A 100 -5.85 -16.36 -9.98
N PRO A 101 -4.75 -16.16 -9.23
CA PRO A 101 -3.50 -16.90 -9.43
C PRO A 101 -3.71 -18.40 -9.31
N THR A 102 -3.07 -19.19 -10.16
CA THR A 102 -3.12 -20.66 -10.09
C THR A 102 -2.17 -21.25 -9.05
N ALA A 103 -1.15 -20.49 -8.66
CA ALA A 103 -0.23 -20.86 -7.57
C ALA A 103 -0.22 -19.77 -6.48
N PRO A 104 0.09 -20.12 -5.22
CA PRO A 104 0.14 -19.17 -4.14
C PRO A 104 1.17 -18.05 -4.38
N ILE A 105 0.79 -16.81 -4.05
CA ILE A 105 1.70 -15.67 -3.99
C ILE A 105 2.02 -15.41 -2.53
N GLY A 106 3.31 -15.27 -2.21
CA GLY A 106 3.77 -14.98 -0.85
C GLY A 106 3.25 -13.62 -0.34
N ILE A 107 3.07 -13.51 0.97
CA ILE A 107 2.66 -12.25 1.62
C ILE A 107 3.66 -11.14 1.26
N GLY A 108 3.17 -10.03 0.71
CA GLY A 108 3.97 -8.88 0.32
C GLY A 108 4.90 -9.12 -0.89
N ALA A 109 4.89 -10.32 -1.48
CA ALA A 109 5.70 -10.59 -2.66
C ALA A 109 5.18 -9.79 -3.87
N PRO A 110 6.04 -9.06 -4.58
CA PRO A 110 5.63 -8.30 -5.74
C PRO A 110 5.23 -9.22 -6.89
N PHE A 111 4.15 -8.90 -7.57
CA PHE A 111 3.75 -9.56 -8.81
C PHE A 111 3.16 -8.56 -9.80
N VAL A 112 3.19 -8.91 -11.08
CA VAL A 112 2.63 -8.11 -12.15
C VAL A 112 1.57 -8.93 -12.86
N LEU A 113 0.32 -8.47 -12.80
CA LEU A 113 -0.76 -9.00 -13.61
C LEU A 113 -0.65 -8.42 -15.02
N ARG A 114 -0.47 -9.27 -16.01
CA ARG A 114 -0.37 -8.91 -17.43
C ARG A 114 -1.50 -9.54 -18.20
N GLY A 115 -1.95 -8.88 -19.24
CA GLY A 115 -2.95 -9.47 -20.11
C GLY A 115 -3.39 -8.54 -21.22
N SER A 116 -4.29 -9.09 -22.03
CA SER A 116 -4.92 -8.40 -23.14
C SER A 116 -6.42 -8.63 -23.10
N VAL A 117 -7.18 -7.58 -23.33
CA VAL A 117 -8.64 -7.64 -23.50
C VAL A 117 -9.03 -7.01 -24.81
N SER A 118 -10.10 -7.51 -25.44
CA SER A 118 -10.71 -6.86 -26.60
C SER A 118 -12.12 -6.37 -26.31
N ASP A 119 -12.55 -5.36 -27.02
CA ASP A 119 -13.92 -4.92 -27.06
C ASP A 119 -14.71 -5.61 -28.20
N THR A 120 -16.00 -5.31 -28.31
CA THR A 120 -16.88 -5.83 -29.37
C THR A 120 -16.50 -5.36 -30.77
N LYS A 121 -15.62 -4.39 -30.89
CA LYS A 121 -15.10 -3.84 -32.16
C LYS A 121 -13.67 -4.35 -32.47
N HIS A 122 -13.19 -5.32 -31.70
CA HIS A 122 -11.84 -5.89 -31.80
C HIS A 122 -10.70 -4.91 -31.50
N SER A 123 -10.97 -3.80 -30.82
CA SER A 123 -9.91 -2.98 -30.25
C SER A 123 -9.27 -3.71 -29.08
N VAL A 124 -7.95 -3.73 -29.02
CA VAL A 124 -7.20 -4.48 -27.98
C VAL A 124 -6.57 -3.51 -26.99
N LEU A 125 -6.73 -3.81 -25.71
CA LEU A 125 -6.04 -3.16 -24.60
C LEU A 125 -5.08 -4.15 -23.95
N ASP A 126 -3.78 -3.90 -24.07
CA ASP A 126 -2.75 -4.59 -23.29
C ASP A 126 -2.50 -3.88 -21.98
N PHE A 127 -2.30 -4.65 -20.91
CA PHE A 127 -2.06 -4.08 -19.59
C PHE A 127 -0.97 -4.83 -18.82
N ALA A 128 -0.31 -4.12 -17.91
CA ALA A 128 0.62 -4.66 -16.92
C ALA A 128 0.44 -3.88 -15.61
N LEU A 129 -0.09 -4.53 -14.58
CA LEU A 129 -0.49 -3.92 -13.33
C LEU A 129 0.31 -4.52 -12.18
N PRO A 130 1.11 -3.73 -11.45
CA PRO A 130 1.85 -4.20 -10.30
C PRO A 130 0.94 -4.35 -9.07
N PHE A 131 1.15 -5.44 -8.34
CA PHE A 131 0.51 -5.74 -7.07
C PHE A 131 1.52 -6.35 -6.09
N GLU A 132 1.11 -6.45 -4.85
CA GLU A 132 1.80 -7.20 -3.79
C GLU A 132 0.90 -8.29 -3.25
N GLY A 133 1.46 -9.41 -2.85
CA GLY A 133 0.74 -10.52 -2.25
C GLY A 133 -0.03 -10.09 -1.00
N ALA A 134 -1.28 -10.53 -0.88
CA ALA A 134 -2.15 -10.17 0.21
C ALA A 134 -1.58 -10.64 1.55
N ASN A 135 -1.67 -9.80 2.57
CA ASN A 135 -1.36 -10.21 3.93
C ASN A 135 -2.61 -10.85 4.55
N THR A 136 -2.64 -12.17 4.56
CA THR A 136 -3.73 -12.97 5.15
C THR A 136 -3.58 -13.18 6.65
N ARG A 137 -2.45 -12.76 7.23
CA ARG A 137 -2.12 -12.90 8.65
C ARG A 137 -1.47 -11.62 9.19
N PRO A 138 -2.18 -10.48 9.18
CA PRO A 138 -1.60 -9.25 9.70
C PRO A 138 -1.29 -9.39 11.18
N ALA A 139 -0.08 -9.00 11.57
CA ALA A 139 0.27 -8.90 12.99
C ALA A 139 -0.61 -7.86 13.67
N LYS A 140 -0.89 -8.05 14.96
CA LYS A 140 -1.55 -7.03 15.79
C LYS A 140 -0.51 -6.25 16.57
N LEU A 141 -0.49 -4.95 16.38
CA LEU A 141 0.43 -4.01 17.01
C LEU A 141 -0.30 -3.14 18.04
N ARG A 142 0.40 -2.80 19.12
CA ARG A 142 -0.03 -1.80 20.09
C ARG A 142 1.11 -0.83 20.35
N ILE A 143 0.81 0.46 20.37
CA ILE A 143 1.78 1.51 20.66
C ILE A 143 2.15 1.44 22.14
N THR A 144 3.44 1.42 22.43
CA THR A 144 3.99 1.42 23.80
C THR A 144 4.69 2.72 24.14
N GLU A 145 5.37 3.33 23.17
CA GLU A 145 6.05 4.61 23.34
C GLU A 145 5.97 5.44 22.06
N ILE A 146 5.95 6.76 22.24
CA ILE A 146 6.14 7.72 21.16
C ILE A 146 7.15 8.78 21.58
N ARG A 147 8.07 9.07 20.67
CA ARG A 147 9.01 10.18 20.81
C ARG A 147 8.82 11.16 19.63
N PRO A 148 7.95 12.16 19.78
CA PRO A 148 7.58 13.03 18.66
C PRO A 148 8.59 14.15 18.39
N LEU A 149 9.63 14.29 19.21
CA LEU A 149 10.58 15.37 19.11
C LEU A 149 12.00 14.96 19.52
N TYR A 150 12.95 15.16 18.63
CA TYR A 150 14.36 15.22 18.93
C TYR A 150 14.98 16.56 18.50
N SER A 151 15.97 17.04 19.27
CA SER A 151 16.58 18.34 19.05
C SER A 151 17.75 18.32 18.05
N SER A 152 18.35 17.16 17.79
CA SER A 152 19.56 17.04 16.97
C SER A 152 19.72 15.71 16.27
N LYS A 153 20.24 15.75 15.02
CA LYS A 153 20.74 14.57 14.31
C LYS A 153 21.91 13.94 15.06
N PRO A 154 22.15 12.61 14.96
CA PRO A 154 21.45 11.66 14.11
C PRO A 154 20.16 11.10 14.69
N LYS A 155 19.75 11.56 15.87
CA LYS A 155 18.53 11.08 16.53
C LYS A 155 17.29 11.37 15.70
N SER A 156 16.41 10.39 15.60
CA SER A 156 15.14 10.47 14.91
C SER A 156 13.98 10.29 15.90
N GLU A 157 12.90 10.92 15.62
CA GLU A 157 11.63 10.64 16.28
C GLU A 157 11.22 9.21 16.00
N PHE A 158 10.51 8.57 16.95
CA PHE A 158 10.11 7.18 16.79
C PHE A 158 8.75 6.87 17.42
N ILE A 159 8.20 5.74 17.00
CA ILE A 159 7.08 5.06 17.64
C ILE A 159 7.53 3.64 17.94
N GLU A 160 7.35 3.21 19.19
CA GLU A 160 7.58 1.84 19.60
C GLU A 160 6.26 1.08 19.69
N PHE A 161 6.29 -0.16 19.26
CA PHE A 161 5.16 -1.09 19.30
C PHE A 161 5.55 -2.38 19.99
N ILE A 162 4.60 -2.98 20.69
CA ILE A 162 4.63 -4.39 21.07
C ILE A 162 3.74 -5.18 20.11
N VAL A 163 4.22 -6.32 19.65
CA VAL A 163 3.42 -7.27 18.87
C VAL A 163 2.52 -8.04 19.80
N MET A 164 1.21 -7.84 19.69
CA MET A 164 0.20 -8.51 20.52
C MET A 164 -0.15 -9.91 19.99
N GLU A 165 -0.22 -10.05 18.66
CA GLU A 165 -0.46 -11.33 17.98
C GLU A 165 0.55 -11.48 16.85
N SER A 166 1.18 -12.67 16.77
CA SER A 166 2.14 -13.02 15.71
C SER A 166 1.51 -12.91 14.33
N GLY A 167 2.29 -12.49 13.36
CA GLY A 167 1.83 -12.35 11.97
C GLY A 167 2.87 -11.68 11.10
N ASN A 168 2.41 -11.13 9.96
CA ASN A 168 3.25 -10.40 9.03
C ASN A 168 2.92 -8.90 9.07
N LEU A 169 3.93 -8.06 8.94
CA LEU A 169 3.79 -6.60 8.95
C LEU A 169 3.32 -6.03 7.60
N SER A 170 3.43 -6.79 6.51
CA SER A 170 3.11 -6.31 5.16
C SER A 170 1.78 -5.56 5.12
N GLY A 171 1.83 -4.32 4.64
CA GLY A 171 0.65 -3.51 4.43
C GLY A 171 0.06 -2.86 5.69
N ILE A 172 0.55 -3.18 6.90
CA ILE A 172 0.17 -2.41 8.10
C ILE A 172 0.67 -0.98 7.92
N THR A 173 -0.21 -0.02 8.19
CA THR A 173 0.09 1.40 7.93
C THR A 173 0.13 2.22 9.20
N ILE A 174 1.03 3.21 9.19
CA ILE A 174 1.03 4.33 10.12
C ILE A 174 0.39 5.51 9.38
N THR A 175 -0.74 5.97 9.87
CA THR A 175 -1.45 7.12 9.32
C THR A 175 -1.31 8.29 10.27
N ASN A 176 -0.82 9.41 9.74
CA ASN A 176 -0.72 10.66 10.44
C ASN A 176 -1.88 11.55 9.97
N VAL A 177 -2.95 11.63 10.73
CA VAL A 177 -4.21 12.22 10.28
C VAL A 177 -4.09 13.72 9.99
N GLY A 178 -3.24 14.43 10.72
CA GLY A 178 -2.99 15.84 10.47
C GLY A 178 -2.05 16.14 9.30
N ASP A 179 -1.63 15.16 8.52
CA ASP A 179 -0.77 15.31 7.34
C ASP A 179 -1.54 14.93 6.07
N LYS A 180 -1.26 15.63 4.97
CA LYS A 180 -1.88 15.34 3.67
C LYS A 180 -1.40 14.03 3.04
N GLN A 181 -0.32 13.45 3.55
CA GLN A 181 0.20 12.15 3.14
C GLN A 181 -0.47 11.05 3.96
N ASN A 182 -1.42 10.38 3.38
CA ASN A 182 -2.13 9.28 4.02
C ASN A 182 -2.12 8.04 3.09
N PRO A 183 -1.51 6.89 3.49
CA PRO A 183 -0.80 6.65 4.76
C PRO A 183 0.57 7.32 4.79
N HIS A 184 1.05 7.62 5.99
CA HIS A 184 2.39 8.18 6.17
C HIS A 184 3.49 7.14 5.92
N TYR A 185 3.28 5.91 6.39
CA TYR A 185 4.20 4.79 6.22
C TYR A 185 3.43 3.48 6.08
N GLN A 186 3.94 2.57 5.27
CA GLN A 186 3.46 1.21 5.14
C GLN A 186 4.62 0.26 5.40
N PHE A 187 4.42 -0.66 6.35
CA PHE A 187 5.43 -1.67 6.66
C PHE A 187 5.64 -2.62 5.48
N PRO A 188 6.89 -2.96 5.18
CA PRO A 188 7.23 -4.05 4.26
C PRO A 188 6.86 -5.41 4.85
N ALA A 189 6.92 -6.45 4.04
CA ALA A 189 6.71 -7.81 4.50
C ALA A 189 7.80 -8.23 5.48
N ALA A 190 7.41 -8.56 6.71
CA ALA A 190 8.28 -9.07 7.75
C ALA A 190 7.46 -9.91 8.73
N GLU A 191 7.87 -11.15 8.99
CA GLU A 191 7.27 -11.99 10.02
C GLU A 191 7.70 -11.52 11.40
N VAL A 192 6.74 -11.42 12.32
CA VAL A 192 6.97 -11.01 13.71
C VAL A 192 6.22 -11.92 14.68
N SER A 193 6.78 -12.05 15.88
CA SER A 193 6.22 -12.92 16.94
C SER A 193 5.60 -12.09 18.06
N ALA A 194 4.55 -12.62 18.69
CA ALA A 194 3.95 -12.01 19.87
C ALA A 194 5.01 -11.76 20.96
N GLY A 195 4.97 -10.60 21.58
CA GLY A 195 5.95 -10.14 22.56
C GLY A 195 7.20 -9.48 21.93
N GLU A 196 7.35 -9.47 20.62
CA GLU A 196 8.44 -8.78 19.95
C GLU A 196 8.20 -7.26 19.99
N THR A 197 9.28 -6.50 20.18
CA THR A 197 9.26 -5.03 20.10
C THR A 197 9.69 -4.58 18.71
N ILE A 198 8.97 -3.61 18.16
CA ILE A 198 9.24 -2.97 16.87
C ILE A 198 9.38 -1.48 17.12
N VAL A 199 10.38 -0.86 16.49
CA VAL A 199 10.57 0.58 16.51
C VAL A 199 10.49 1.11 15.09
N TYR A 200 9.58 2.03 14.83
CA TYR A 200 9.54 2.80 13.60
C TYR A 200 10.19 4.16 13.82
N HIS A 201 11.30 4.39 13.15
CA HIS A 201 12.00 5.67 13.14
C HIS A 201 11.43 6.55 12.01
N TRP A 202 11.03 7.75 12.37
CA TRP A 202 10.33 8.65 11.44
C TRP A 202 11.18 9.12 10.27
N ARG A 203 12.50 9.15 10.46
CA ARG A 203 13.44 9.69 9.50
C ARG A 203 14.63 8.78 9.27
N SER A 204 15.07 8.71 8.01
CA SER A 204 16.36 8.16 7.62
C SER A 204 17.39 9.28 7.52
N VAL A 205 18.20 9.47 8.55
CA VAL A 205 19.17 10.58 8.65
C VAL A 205 20.62 10.15 8.65
N GLU A 206 20.87 8.85 8.59
CA GLU A 206 22.21 8.25 8.54
C GLU A 206 22.36 7.36 7.31
N GLU A 207 23.56 7.21 6.81
CA GLU A 207 23.87 6.26 5.75
C GLU A 207 23.93 4.82 6.28
N GLY A 208 23.57 3.86 5.44
CA GLY A 208 23.62 2.43 5.75
C GLY A 208 22.53 1.88 6.66
N ILE A 209 21.57 2.71 7.11
CA ILE A 209 20.40 2.22 7.82
C ILE A 209 19.49 1.45 6.86
N ARG A 210 18.83 0.43 7.39
CA ARG A 210 17.88 -0.41 6.65
C ARG A 210 16.88 -1.04 7.58
N ASP A 211 15.74 -1.42 7.01
CA ASP A 211 14.70 -2.14 7.71
C ASP A 211 15.16 -3.56 8.10
N GLU A 212 14.83 -3.96 9.30
CA GLU A 212 15.16 -5.27 9.86
C GLU A 212 14.07 -6.29 9.53
N LEU A 213 14.03 -6.75 8.28
CA LEU A 213 12.96 -7.62 7.78
C LEU A 213 12.98 -9.03 8.38
N THR A 214 14.17 -9.54 8.67
CA THR A 214 14.36 -10.96 9.09
C THR A 214 15.00 -11.11 10.47
N ALA A 215 15.80 -10.15 10.89
CA ALA A 215 16.54 -10.23 12.15
C ALA A 215 16.79 -8.85 12.73
N LYS A 216 17.02 -8.80 14.04
CA LYS A 216 17.51 -7.62 14.77
C LYS A 216 18.98 -7.36 14.45
N THR A 217 19.44 -6.16 14.74
CA THR A 217 20.86 -5.76 14.70
C THR A 217 21.50 -5.59 13.31
N ILE A 218 20.72 -5.56 12.25
CA ILE A 218 21.20 -5.34 10.89
C ILE A 218 21.06 -3.89 10.41
N SER A 219 20.32 -3.08 11.15
CA SER A 219 20.00 -1.70 10.77
C SER A 219 21.23 -0.80 10.67
N GLY A 220 22.17 -0.90 11.60
CA GLY A 220 23.40 -0.12 11.61
C GLY A 220 23.26 1.35 12.04
N GLY A 221 22.06 1.85 12.30
CA GLY A 221 21.83 3.22 12.77
C GLY A 221 22.23 3.45 14.22
N THR A 222 22.59 4.69 14.58
CA THR A 222 22.95 5.09 15.95
C THR A 222 21.81 4.82 16.96
N GLN A 223 20.58 4.82 16.50
CA GLN A 223 19.40 4.54 17.31
C GLN A 223 18.84 3.12 17.15
N SER A 224 19.53 2.28 16.39
CA SER A 224 19.18 0.87 16.30
C SER A 224 19.31 0.20 17.66
N CYS A 225 18.34 -0.61 18.03
CA CYS A 225 18.25 -1.25 19.33
C CYS A 225 18.34 -2.77 19.17
N PRO A 226 19.30 -3.48 19.82
CA PRO A 226 19.39 -4.94 19.73
C PRO A 226 18.21 -5.68 20.37
N ALA A 227 17.40 -4.98 21.16
CA ALA A 227 16.21 -5.56 21.79
C ALA A 227 14.94 -5.45 20.93
N ALA A 228 14.93 -4.58 19.91
CA ALA A 228 13.80 -4.32 19.04
C ALA A 228 14.16 -4.60 17.58
N ARG A 229 13.15 -4.61 16.70
CA ARG A 229 13.34 -4.58 15.23
C ARG A 229 13.09 -3.17 14.75
N ASP A 230 14.07 -2.62 14.03
CA ASP A 230 14.05 -1.24 13.57
C ASP A 230 13.57 -1.13 12.13
N PHE A 231 12.63 -0.20 11.91
CA PHE A 231 12.11 0.19 10.60
C PHE A 231 12.26 1.69 10.42
N TRP A 232 12.50 2.13 9.19
CA TRP A 232 12.91 3.50 8.93
C TRP A 232 12.06 4.17 7.86
N GLY A 233 11.42 5.27 8.21
CA GLY A 233 10.73 6.10 7.25
C GLY A 233 11.67 6.76 6.26
N PRO A 234 11.26 6.97 5.00
CA PRO A 234 12.07 7.56 3.94
C PRO A 234 12.21 9.08 4.06
N TYR A 235 11.73 9.67 5.13
CA TYR A 235 11.62 11.12 5.27
C TYR A 235 12.86 11.74 5.91
N THR A 236 13.10 13.01 5.56
CA THR A 236 14.14 13.83 6.19
C THR A 236 13.58 14.84 7.19
N SER A 237 12.26 15.00 7.20
CA SER A 237 11.51 15.87 8.10
C SER A 237 10.42 15.08 8.80
N ILE A 238 10.03 15.56 9.95
CA ILE A 238 8.99 14.94 10.76
C ILE A 238 7.64 15.61 10.54
N PRO A 239 6.56 14.89 10.80
CA PRO A 239 5.22 15.45 10.78
C PRO A 239 5.01 16.44 11.95
N LYS A 240 3.80 16.91 12.10
CA LYS A 240 3.44 17.91 13.13
C LYS A 240 3.94 17.47 14.51
N ARG A 241 4.84 18.26 15.08
CA ARG A 241 5.47 18.00 16.38
C ARG A 241 4.57 18.35 17.56
N ASN A 242 3.69 19.33 17.35
CA ASN A 242 3.03 20.01 18.44
C ASN A 242 1.67 19.41 18.80
N ALA A 243 0.97 18.86 17.82
CA ALA A 243 -0.28 18.14 18.02
C ALA A 243 -0.52 17.21 16.84
N ASN A 244 -0.95 15.99 17.13
CA ASN A 244 -1.21 15.00 16.07
C ASN A 244 -2.04 13.83 16.58
N VAL A 245 -2.70 13.14 15.63
CA VAL A 245 -3.30 11.84 15.82
C VAL A 245 -2.58 10.86 14.91
N ILE A 246 -2.13 9.77 15.47
CA ILE A 246 -1.49 8.68 14.74
C ILE A 246 -2.37 7.45 14.88
N LEU A 247 -2.71 6.85 13.74
CA LEU A 247 -3.48 5.61 13.66
C LEU A 247 -2.60 4.49 13.11
N ILE A 248 -2.73 3.32 13.69
CA ILE A 248 -2.17 2.07 13.17
C ILE A 248 -3.31 1.27 12.59
N LYS A 249 -3.20 0.93 11.29
CA LYS A 249 -4.26 0.21 10.57
C LYS A 249 -3.74 -1.10 9.98
N ALA A 250 -4.60 -2.09 9.88
CA ALA A 250 -4.29 -3.39 9.27
C ALA A 250 -4.10 -3.32 7.72
N GLY A 251 -4.06 -2.13 7.16
CA GLY A 251 -3.91 -1.79 5.74
C GLY A 251 -4.42 -0.39 5.50
N VAL A 252 -4.32 0.11 4.29
CA VAL A 252 -4.75 1.49 3.96
C VAL A 252 -6.22 1.74 4.32
N ASN A 253 -7.08 0.76 4.00
CA ASN A 253 -8.52 0.80 4.30
C ASN A 253 -8.91 -0.21 5.40
N GLY A 254 -7.92 -0.72 6.15
CA GLY A 254 -8.13 -1.72 7.17
C GLY A 254 -8.60 -1.13 8.50
N ASP A 255 -8.98 -2.02 9.41
CA ASP A 255 -9.40 -1.65 10.75
C ASP A 255 -8.26 -0.98 11.54
N ILE A 256 -8.64 -0.04 12.39
CA ILE A 256 -7.71 0.60 13.32
C ILE A 256 -7.33 -0.43 14.39
N GLN A 257 -6.04 -0.73 14.50
CA GLN A 257 -5.48 -1.59 15.53
C GLN A 257 -5.21 -0.82 16.83
N ASP A 258 -4.68 0.40 16.70
CA ASP A 258 -4.40 1.28 17.83
C ASP A 258 -4.29 2.74 17.37
N ALA A 259 -4.40 3.66 18.32
CA ALA A 259 -4.34 5.09 18.05
C ALA A 259 -3.71 5.85 19.22
N ILE A 260 -2.97 6.91 18.91
CA ILE A 260 -2.45 7.84 19.93
C ILE A 260 -2.71 9.28 19.54
N LEU A 261 -3.23 10.03 20.51
CA LEU A 261 -3.36 11.48 20.47
C LEU A 261 -2.26 12.10 21.29
N TYR A 262 -1.61 13.12 20.76
CA TYR A 262 -0.68 13.92 21.54
C TYR A 262 -0.72 15.39 21.14
N CYS A 263 -0.45 16.27 22.11
CA CYS A 263 -0.16 17.67 21.85
C CYS A 263 0.81 18.21 22.89
N THR A 264 1.49 19.30 22.55
CA THR A 264 2.30 20.04 23.51
C THR A 264 1.39 20.89 24.40
N GLU A 265 1.82 21.13 25.64
CA GLU A 265 1.11 22.00 26.58
C GLU A 265 0.81 23.39 25.97
N LYS A 266 1.75 23.93 25.21
CA LYS A 266 1.61 25.21 24.53
C LYS A 266 0.51 25.21 23.47
N GLU A 267 0.37 24.15 22.68
CA GLU A 267 -0.71 24.02 21.69
C GLU A 267 -2.07 23.79 22.37
N PHE A 268 -2.09 22.97 23.40
CA PHE A 268 -3.28 22.75 24.20
C PHE A 268 -3.79 24.06 24.81
N ALA A 269 -2.91 24.86 25.40
CA ALA A 269 -3.26 26.15 25.99
C ALA A 269 -3.76 27.18 24.95
N LYS A 270 -3.23 27.14 23.72
CA LYS A 270 -3.61 28.10 22.68
C LYS A 270 -4.95 27.79 22.01
N ARG A 271 -5.27 26.53 21.82
CA ARG A 271 -6.34 26.10 20.93
C ARG A 271 -7.44 25.29 21.61
N GLY A 272 -7.19 24.84 22.83
CA GLY A 272 -8.01 23.83 23.48
C GLY A 272 -7.87 22.44 22.84
N ALA A 273 -8.27 21.41 23.54
CA ALA A 273 -8.22 20.03 23.03
C ALA A 273 -9.02 19.84 21.74
N ALA A 274 -10.15 20.53 21.59
CA ALA A 274 -11.01 20.45 20.43
C ALA A 274 -10.34 20.83 19.10
N HIS A 275 -9.38 21.75 19.13
CA HIS A 275 -8.76 22.26 17.90
C HIS A 275 -7.67 21.36 17.31
N ALA A 276 -7.16 20.41 18.08
CA ALA A 276 -6.20 19.43 17.60
C ALA A 276 -6.87 18.24 16.87
N TRP A 277 -8.18 18.09 17.05
CA TRP A 277 -8.96 16.90 16.69
C TRP A 277 -10.17 17.17 15.81
N ASN A 278 -10.48 18.42 15.50
CA ASN A 278 -11.72 18.79 14.78
C ASN A 278 -11.75 18.46 13.28
N ASP A 279 -10.66 17.99 12.73
CA ASP A 279 -10.56 17.70 11.29
C ASP A 279 -10.61 16.18 11.00
N GLU A 280 -11.16 15.37 11.94
CA GLU A 280 -11.12 13.91 11.87
C GLU A 280 -12.49 13.27 12.00
#